data_cc7dd4d713d753eec26c8b93316824f4
#
_entry.id   cc7dd4d713d753eec26c8b93316824f4
#
_cell.length_a   1.000
_cell.length_b   1.000
_cell.length_c   1.000
_cell.angle_alpha   90.00
_cell.angle_beta   90.00
_cell.angle_gamma   90.00
#
_symmetry.space_group_name_H-M   'P 1'
#
loop_
_entity.id
_entity.type
_entity.pdbx_description
1 polymer ?
#
loop_
_entity_poly.entity_id
_entity_poly.type
_entity_poly.pdbx_seq_one_letter_code
_entity_poly.pdbx_strand_id
1 'polypeptide(L)'
;DASDIQQLSLLFDLKNNSLPIDDAQLISLNSERKTSLRSTSDLLNWYYLSENQWRPLDVRNILSDSTQGFMTSGIVTLLMPEKMTKGNTIMPGHLFWLKITADYCLAHFSEIFSVYSQAVKASWIVGDHPPSVQPMQLPADTIKRTRQTIAGINGVIQISNSFDGVPAESNVHLRRRISERLRHKNRALAPLDYEMLILEAFPQVYKVKCFANLRSDPVQPVSPGHVLIVVVPHPDPIGEQDYQPYFDGHTILSIKEFVQALAPEAVKIAVENPLYEEIQVRCAV
;
A
#
# COMPACT_ATOMS: atom_id res chain seq x y z
N ASP A 1 -26.39 -22.06 5.18
CA ASP A 1 -25.86 -22.40 6.51
C ASP A 1 -24.45 -21.83 6.63
N ALA A 2 -24.08 -21.32 7.81
CA ALA A 2 -22.73 -20.76 8.05
C ALA A 2 -21.64 -21.83 7.97
N SER A 3 -22.02 -23.10 7.99
CA SER A 3 -21.13 -24.26 7.83
C SER A 3 -20.48 -24.38 6.45
N ASP A 4 -21.01 -23.69 5.43
CA ASP A 4 -20.55 -23.83 4.05
C ASP A 4 -19.53 -22.74 3.64
N ILE A 5 -19.46 -21.62 4.38
CA ILE A 5 -18.52 -20.53 4.08
C ILE A 5 -17.41 -20.54 5.13
N GLN A 6 -16.36 -21.32 4.88
CA GLN A 6 -15.20 -21.33 5.78
C GLN A 6 -14.28 -20.13 5.55
N GLN A 7 -14.18 -19.64 4.32
CA GLN A 7 -13.28 -18.57 3.93
C GLN A 7 -14.02 -17.51 3.11
N LEU A 8 -13.79 -16.25 3.44
CA LEU A 8 -14.33 -15.10 2.74
C LEU A 8 -13.19 -14.17 2.31
N SER A 9 -13.07 -13.90 1.02
CA SER A 9 -12.12 -12.94 0.45
C SER A 9 -12.86 -11.68 0.03
N LEU A 10 -12.49 -10.56 0.62
CA LEU A 10 -13.08 -9.24 0.36
C LEU A 10 -12.03 -8.33 -0.27
N LEU A 11 -12.30 -7.81 -1.46
CA LEU A 11 -11.53 -6.74 -2.05
C LEU A 11 -12.10 -5.41 -1.57
N PHE A 12 -11.28 -4.61 -0.94
CA PHE A 12 -11.56 -3.23 -0.63
C PHE A 12 -10.93 -2.35 -1.70
N ASP A 13 -11.77 -1.64 -2.43
CA ASP A 13 -11.35 -0.64 -3.40
C ASP A 13 -11.32 0.70 -2.67
N LEU A 14 -10.11 1.23 -2.48
CA LEU A 14 -9.84 2.40 -1.67
C LEU A 14 -9.34 3.55 -2.54
N LYS A 15 -9.70 4.76 -2.16
CA LYS A 15 -9.11 5.97 -2.71
C LYS A 15 -7.81 6.24 -1.96
N ASN A 16 -6.67 6.18 -2.66
CA ASN A 16 -5.35 6.36 -2.05
C ASN A 16 -5.11 7.81 -1.58
N ASN A 17 -5.68 8.15 -0.44
CA ASN A 17 -5.56 9.46 0.20
C ASN A 17 -5.10 9.36 1.66
N SER A 18 -4.52 8.22 2.06
CA SER A 18 -3.98 8.02 3.40
C SER A 18 -2.77 8.93 3.67
N LEU A 19 -2.69 9.45 4.89
CA LEU A 19 -1.51 10.18 5.34
C LEU A 19 -0.50 9.23 5.98
N PRO A 20 0.82 9.47 5.82
CA PRO A 20 1.83 8.67 6.48
C PRO A 20 1.75 8.83 8.00
N ILE A 21 1.93 7.75 8.74
CA ILE A 21 2.08 7.77 10.20
C ILE A 21 3.55 7.98 10.51
N ASP A 22 3.88 9.01 11.26
CA ASP A 22 5.23 9.23 11.74
C ASP A 22 5.57 8.37 12.98
N ASP A 23 6.85 8.15 13.21
CA ASP A 23 7.32 7.33 14.34
C ASP A 23 6.95 7.93 15.70
N ALA A 24 6.83 9.25 15.81
CA ALA A 24 6.43 9.96 17.03
C ALA A 24 4.96 9.69 17.38
N GLN A 25 4.09 9.66 16.38
CA GLN A 25 2.67 9.29 16.55
C GLN A 25 2.52 7.84 16.99
N LEU A 26 3.28 6.90 16.40
CA LEU A 26 3.28 5.49 16.81
C LEU A 26 3.77 5.32 18.25
N ILE A 27 4.82 6.03 18.67
CA ILE A 27 5.33 6.01 20.03
C ILE A 27 4.30 6.56 21.03
N SER A 28 3.64 7.67 20.69
CA SER A 28 2.57 8.25 21.51
C SER A 28 1.43 7.26 21.72
N LEU A 29 0.93 6.64 20.64
CA LEU A 29 -0.12 5.63 20.69
C LEU A 29 0.27 4.39 21.52
N ASN A 30 1.50 3.92 21.38
CA ASN A 30 2.02 2.80 22.16
C ASN A 30 2.09 3.12 23.66
N SER A 31 2.47 4.36 24.02
CA SER A 31 2.54 4.79 25.42
C SER A 31 1.17 4.88 26.08
N GLU A 32 0.15 5.32 25.35
CA GLU A 32 -1.22 5.44 25.84
C GLU A 32 -1.91 4.07 26.02
N ARG A 33 -1.71 3.15 25.09
CA ARG A 33 -2.38 1.83 25.08
C ARG A 33 -1.67 0.75 25.89
N LYS A 34 -0.39 0.94 26.28
CA LYS A 34 0.49 -0.11 26.84
C LYS A 34 0.59 -1.36 25.94
N THR A 35 0.38 -1.21 24.66
CA THR A 35 0.44 -2.25 23.62
C THR A 35 1.47 -1.84 22.58
N SER A 36 2.25 -2.78 22.07
CA SER A 36 3.17 -2.51 20.97
C SER A 36 2.42 -2.58 19.63
N LEU A 37 1.97 -1.44 19.14
CA LEU A 37 1.47 -1.33 17.77
C LEU A 37 2.65 -1.50 16.81
N ARG A 38 2.52 -2.43 15.88
CA ARG A 38 3.56 -2.73 14.89
C ARG A 38 3.21 -2.21 13.51
N SER A 39 1.91 -2.04 13.25
CA SER A 39 1.40 -1.62 11.93
C SER A 39 0.05 -0.92 12.06
N THR A 40 -0.39 -0.30 10.97
CA THR A 40 -1.72 0.31 10.84
C THR A 40 -2.84 -0.71 11.03
N SER A 41 -2.61 -1.96 10.66
CA SER A 41 -3.58 -3.06 10.85
C SER A 41 -3.92 -3.26 12.33
N ASP A 42 -3.00 -2.99 13.26
CA ASP A 42 -3.22 -3.11 14.70
C ASP A 42 -4.18 -2.04 15.26
N LEU A 43 -4.46 -0.98 14.49
CA LEU A 43 -5.43 0.06 14.84
C LEU A 43 -6.87 -0.34 14.52
N LEU A 44 -7.07 -1.40 13.75
CA LEU A 44 -8.37 -1.87 13.30
C LEU A 44 -8.91 -2.97 14.21
N ASN A 45 -10.17 -2.82 14.60
CA ASN A 45 -10.87 -3.83 15.37
C ASN A 45 -11.98 -4.43 14.50
N TRP A 46 -11.93 -5.74 14.30
CA TRP A 46 -12.92 -6.49 13.55
C TRP A 46 -13.92 -7.17 14.48
N TYR A 47 -15.18 -7.14 14.10
CA TYR A 47 -16.27 -7.77 14.84
C TYR A 47 -17.20 -8.51 13.89
N TYR A 48 -17.86 -9.53 14.41
CA TYR A 48 -18.96 -10.21 13.74
C TYR A 48 -20.20 -10.20 14.63
N LEU A 49 -21.37 -10.23 14.00
CA LEU A 49 -22.64 -10.26 14.72
C LEU A 49 -23.05 -11.70 15.01
N SER A 50 -23.36 -12.00 16.28
CA SER A 50 -23.87 -13.28 16.73
C SER A 50 -24.89 -13.04 17.85
N GLU A 51 -26.12 -13.58 17.72
CA GLU A 51 -27.15 -13.51 18.76
C GLU A 51 -27.39 -12.08 19.32
N ASN A 52 -27.52 -11.10 18.45
CA ASN A 52 -27.66 -9.68 18.80
C ASN A 52 -26.46 -9.04 19.53
N GLN A 53 -25.31 -9.66 19.50
CA GLN A 53 -24.08 -9.12 20.09
C GLN A 53 -22.95 -9.02 19.09
N TRP A 54 -22.27 -7.88 19.08
CA TRP A 54 -21.01 -7.71 18.34
C TRP A 54 -19.89 -8.38 19.12
N ARG A 55 -19.36 -9.47 18.56
CA ARG A 55 -18.24 -10.22 19.13
C ARG A 55 -16.96 -9.88 18.40
N PRO A 56 -15.85 -9.68 19.10
CA PRO A 56 -14.57 -9.42 18.45
C PRO A 56 -14.14 -10.64 17.60
N LEU A 57 -13.63 -10.36 16.40
CA LEU A 57 -13.02 -11.36 15.54
C LEU A 57 -11.57 -11.56 15.99
N ASP A 58 -11.18 -12.81 16.24
CA ASP A 58 -9.80 -13.14 16.62
C ASP A 58 -8.86 -12.82 15.43
N VAL A 59 -7.68 -12.30 15.72
CA VAL A 59 -6.64 -12.00 14.72
C VAL A 59 -6.29 -13.23 13.88
N ARG A 60 -6.39 -14.44 14.45
CA ARG A 60 -6.18 -15.71 13.75
C ARG A 60 -7.20 -15.96 12.64
N ASN A 61 -8.34 -15.31 12.69
CA ASN A 61 -9.37 -15.39 11.64
C ASN A 61 -9.05 -14.48 10.45
N ILE A 62 -8.08 -13.58 10.55
CA ILE A 62 -7.58 -12.79 9.43
C ILE A 62 -6.41 -13.57 8.83
N LEU A 63 -6.67 -14.30 7.74
CA LEU A 63 -5.67 -15.16 7.11
C LEU A 63 -4.63 -14.35 6.32
N SER A 64 -5.08 -13.28 5.67
CA SER A 64 -4.21 -12.33 4.96
C SER A 64 -4.88 -10.98 4.86
N ASP A 65 -4.08 -9.92 4.91
CA ASP A 65 -4.47 -8.55 4.67
C ASP A 65 -3.44 -7.89 3.75
N SER A 66 -3.84 -7.62 2.50
CA SER A 66 -3.00 -6.90 1.54
C SER A 66 -3.36 -5.42 1.44
N THR A 67 -4.30 -4.93 2.27
CA THR A 67 -4.65 -3.51 2.35
C THR A 67 -3.69 -2.70 3.22
N GLN A 68 -2.78 -3.38 3.92
CA GLN A 68 -1.90 -2.78 4.93
C GLN A 68 -2.67 -1.94 5.96
N GLY A 69 -3.79 -2.50 6.45
CA GLY A 69 -4.66 -1.81 7.39
C GLY A 69 -5.43 -0.65 6.75
N PHE A 70 -6.01 -0.84 5.58
CA PHE A 70 -6.78 0.14 4.80
C PHE A 70 -6.00 1.39 4.37
N MET A 71 -4.69 1.28 4.17
CA MET A 71 -3.89 2.33 3.55
C MET A 71 -3.97 2.30 2.02
N THR A 72 -4.14 1.11 1.42
CA THR A 72 -4.23 0.91 -0.03
C THR A 72 -5.28 -0.12 -0.38
N SER A 73 -5.76 -0.10 -1.64
CA SER A 73 -6.67 -1.12 -2.17
C SER A 73 -6.04 -2.51 -2.07
N GLY A 74 -6.82 -3.48 -1.61
CA GLY A 74 -6.29 -4.82 -1.39
C GLY A 74 -7.34 -5.83 -0.99
N ILE A 75 -6.92 -7.07 -0.84
CA ILE A 75 -7.79 -8.18 -0.46
C ILE A 75 -7.52 -8.57 1.00
N VAL A 76 -8.58 -8.61 1.78
CA VAL A 76 -8.58 -9.20 3.12
C VAL A 76 -9.27 -10.54 3.05
N THR A 77 -8.58 -11.57 3.51
CA THR A 77 -9.11 -12.94 3.54
C THR A 77 -9.38 -13.33 4.98
N LEU A 78 -10.63 -13.68 5.25
CA LEU A 78 -11.14 -13.99 6.58
C LEU A 78 -11.55 -15.46 6.68
N LEU A 79 -11.28 -16.07 7.82
CA LEU A 79 -11.88 -17.32 8.23
C LEU A 79 -13.13 -17.01 9.04
N MET A 80 -14.28 -17.44 8.54
CA MET A 80 -15.56 -17.10 9.16
C MET A 80 -15.77 -17.90 10.44
N PRO A 81 -16.14 -17.25 11.57
CA PRO A 81 -16.43 -17.97 12.80
C PRO A 81 -17.71 -18.81 12.68
N GLU A 82 -17.69 -20.05 13.15
CA GLU A 82 -18.85 -20.94 13.18
C GLU A 82 -20.03 -20.37 13.99
N LYS A 83 -19.74 -19.50 14.96
CA LYS A 83 -20.75 -18.86 15.83
C LYS A 83 -21.47 -17.70 15.19
N MET A 84 -21.16 -17.34 13.95
CA MET A 84 -21.81 -16.25 13.24
C MET A 84 -23.24 -16.64 12.85
N THR A 85 -24.24 -15.82 13.19
CA THR A 85 -25.64 -16.12 12.95
C THR A 85 -26.34 -15.06 12.11
N LYS A 86 -27.33 -15.47 11.29
CA LYS A 86 -28.17 -14.55 10.52
C LYS A 86 -29.35 -13.99 11.35
N GLY A 87 -29.71 -14.67 12.42
CA GLY A 87 -30.83 -14.30 13.28
C GLY A 87 -30.43 -13.17 14.24
N ASN A 88 -30.81 -11.96 13.91
CA ASN A 88 -30.59 -10.79 14.75
C ASN A 88 -31.71 -9.76 14.56
N THR A 89 -31.87 -8.85 15.52
CA THR A 89 -32.84 -7.75 15.49
C THR A 89 -32.17 -6.37 15.41
N ILE A 90 -30.85 -6.32 15.44
CA ILE A 90 -30.06 -5.08 15.42
C ILE A 90 -29.85 -4.60 13.99
N MET A 91 -29.63 -5.54 13.07
CA MET A 91 -29.35 -5.30 11.66
C MET A 91 -30.39 -6.02 10.80
N PRO A 92 -30.55 -5.67 9.51
CA PRO A 92 -31.41 -6.39 8.59
C PRO A 92 -31.19 -7.90 8.67
N GLY A 93 -32.30 -8.65 8.83
CA GLY A 93 -32.27 -10.11 8.96
C GLY A 93 -31.79 -10.81 7.69
N HIS A 94 -31.51 -12.11 7.81
CA HIS A 94 -31.08 -12.99 6.72
C HIS A 94 -29.67 -12.76 6.15
N LEU A 95 -28.90 -11.80 6.69
CA LEU A 95 -27.52 -11.52 6.30
C LEU A 95 -26.56 -11.81 7.45
N PHE A 96 -25.32 -12.10 7.11
CA PHE A 96 -24.20 -12.08 8.04
C PHE A 96 -23.61 -10.67 8.09
N TRP A 97 -23.21 -10.23 9.28
CA TRP A 97 -22.71 -8.88 9.47
C TRP A 97 -21.32 -8.88 10.05
N LEU A 98 -20.44 -8.13 9.40
CA LEU A 98 -19.11 -7.79 9.88
C LEU A 98 -19.06 -6.30 10.17
N LYS A 99 -18.33 -5.90 11.21
CA LYS A 99 -18.10 -4.51 11.57
C LYS A 99 -16.60 -4.29 11.76
N ILE A 100 -16.12 -3.19 11.22
CA ILE A 100 -14.75 -2.74 11.38
C ILE A 100 -14.79 -1.39 12.07
N THR A 101 -13.94 -1.18 13.06
CA THR A 101 -13.81 0.10 13.78
C THR A 101 -12.34 0.47 13.90
N ALA A 102 -12.07 1.76 13.81
CA ALA A 102 -10.80 2.37 14.13
C ALA A 102 -11.05 3.47 15.16
N ASP A 103 -10.35 3.44 16.28
CA ASP A 103 -10.56 4.40 17.37
C ASP A 103 -9.62 5.62 17.25
N TYR A 104 -8.54 5.50 16.48
CA TYR A 104 -7.47 6.50 16.38
C TYR A 104 -7.00 6.68 14.95
N CYS A 105 -6.35 7.81 14.69
CA CYS A 105 -5.62 8.08 13.45
C CYS A 105 -6.47 7.93 12.17
N LEU A 106 -7.72 8.40 12.19
CA LEU A 106 -8.65 8.23 11.06
C LEU A 106 -8.11 8.80 9.75
N ALA A 107 -7.27 9.83 9.80
CA ALA A 107 -6.63 10.42 8.61
C ALA A 107 -5.61 9.50 7.91
N HIS A 108 -5.17 8.43 8.58
CA HIS A 108 -4.23 7.46 7.99
C HIS A 108 -4.93 6.33 7.23
N PHE A 109 -6.25 6.26 7.30
CA PHE A 109 -7.02 5.31 6.52
C PHE A 109 -7.53 5.95 5.23
N SER A 110 -7.43 5.22 4.14
CA SER A 110 -8.00 5.63 2.86
C SER A 110 -9.53 5.50 2.88
N GLU A 111 -10.21 6.34 2.12
CA GLU A 111 -11.65 6.25 1.96
C GLU A 111 -12.04 4.98 1.20
N ILE A 112 -13.07 4.26 1.68
CA ILE A 112 -13.60 3.07 1.03
C ILE A 112 -14.53 3.50 -0.11
N PHE A 113 -14.16 3.21 -1.35
CA PHE A 113 -15.01 3.44 -2.51
C PHE A 113 -16.02 2.30 -2.71
N SER A 114 -15.54 1.06 -2.66
CA SER A 114 -16.40 -0.13 -2.82
C SER A 114 -15.79 -1.36 -2.18
N VAL A 115 -16.64 -2.38 -1.94
CA VAL A 115 -16.22 -3.68 -1.40
C VAL A 115 -16.80 -4.79 -2.26
N TYR A 116 -15.96 -5.70 -2.71
CA TYR A 116 -16.34 -6.84 -3.53
C TYR A 116 -16.01 -8.15 -2.81
N SER A 117 -16.94 -9.10 -2.86
CA SER A 117 -16.72 -10.43 -2.28
C SER A 117 -16.12 -11.39 -3.30
N GLN A 118 -15.55 -12.50 -2.80
CA GLN A 118 -14.96 -13.58 -3.62
C GLN A 118 -13.82 -13.08 -4.53
N ALA A 119 -13.03 -12.15 -4.02
CA ALA A 119 -11.93 -11.55 -4.76
C ALA A 119 -10.70 -12.45 -4.78
N VAL A 120 -9.97 -12.40 -5.88
CA VAL A 120 -8.70 -13.12 -6.07
C VAL A 120 -7.71 -12.25 -6.82
N LYS A 121 -6.45 -12.29 -6.41
CA LYS A 121 -5.34 -11.67 -7.16
C LYS A 121 -4.82 -12.67 -8.19
N ALA A 122 -4.85 -12.30 -9.47
CA ALA A 122 -4.29 -13.08 -10.57
C ALA A 122 -3.01 -12.41 -11.08
N SER A 123 -1.99 -13.22 -11.35
CA SER A 123 -0.73 -12.77 -11.92
C SER A 123 -0.57 -13.28 -13.35
N TRP A 124 -0.04 -12.42 -14.22
CA TRP A 124 0.31 -12.84 -15.57
C TRP A 124 1.45 -13.84 -15.54
N ILE A 125 1.24 -15.02 -16.14
CA ILE A 125 2.29 -16.01 -16.32
C ILE A 125 2.77 -15.90 -17.78
N VAL A 126 4.04 -15.59 -17.95
CA VAL A 126 4.69 -15.57 -19.27
C VAL A 126 4.84 -17.02 -19.72
N GLY A 127 4.12 -17.39 -20.78
CA GLY A 127 4.25 -18.71 -21.41
C GLY A 127 5.50 -18.80 -22.30
N ASP A 128 5.72 -19.98 -22.89
CA ASP A 128 6.86 -20.25 -23.79
C ASP A 128 6.88 -19.38 -25.05
N HIS A 129 5.74 -18.80 -25.40
CA HIS A 129 5.57 -17.87 -26.51
C HIS A 129 4.96 -16.56 -26.02
N PRO A 130 5.78 -15.65 -25.45
CA PRO A 130 5.28 -14.34 -25.06
C PRO A 130 4.77 -13.60 -26.31
N PRO A 131 3.63 -12.88 -26.21
CA PRO A 131 3.16 -12.05 -27.31
C PRO A 131 4.25 -11.03 -27.67
N SER A 132 4.42 -10.74 -28.96
CA SER A 132 5.43 -9.81 -29.47
C SER A 132 5.27 -8.37 -28.92
N VAL A 133 4.08 -8.03 -28.44
CA VAL A 133 3.77 -6.78 -27.74
C VAL A 133 2.93 -7.14 -26.52
N GLN A 134 3.51 -7.00 -25.34
CA GLN A 134 2.76 -7.09 -24.09
C GLN A 134 2.20 -5.71 -23.76
N PRO A 135 0.90 -5.57 -23.55
CA PRO A 135 0.37 -4.32 -23.04
C PRO A 135 0.94 -4.08 -21.64
N MET A 136 1.49 -2.90 -21.40
CA MET A 136 1.97 -2.50 -20.06
C MET A 136 0.87 -2.61 -19.00
N GLN A 137 -0.36 -2.36 -19.42
CA GLN A 137 -1.52 -2.34 -18.56
C GLN A 137 -2.74 -2.84 -19.35
N LEU A 138 -3.47 -3.78 -18.77
CA LEU A 138 -4.76 -4.23 -19.27
C LEU A 138 -5.84 -3.31 -18.69
N PRO A 139 -6.69 -2.71 -19.50
CA PRO A 139 -7.82 -1.92 -19.00
C PRO A 139 -8.76 -2.76 -18.14
N ALA A 140 -9.47 -2.11 -17.23
CA ALA A 140 -10.57 -2.72 -16.50
C ALA A 140 -11.56 -3.42 -17.47
N ASP A 141 -12.27 -4.41 -16.97
CA ASP A 141 -13.27 -5.19 -17.74
C ASP A 141 -12.71 -5.94 -18.97
N THR A 142 -11.40 -6.17 -19.03
CA THR A 142 -10.77 -6.99 -20.09
C THR A 142 -10.94 -8.47 -19.81
N ILE A 143 -10.76 -8.90 -18.55
CA ILE A 143 -10.86 -10.31 -18.11
C ILE A 143 -12.29 -10.56 -17.65
N LYS A 144 -13.06 -11.36 -18.43
CA LYS A 144 -14.48 -11.61 -18.17
C LYS A 144 -14.83 -13.07 -17.88
N ARG A 145 -13.91 -14.00 -18.11
CA ARG A 145 -14.15 -15.43 -17.95
C ARG A 145 -12.86 -16.20 -17.71
N THR A 146 -13.00 -17.35 -17.10
CA THR A 146 -11.92 -18.33 -16.92
C THR A 146 -11.65 -19.08 -18.23
N ARG A 147 -10.43 -19.56 -18.43
CA ARG A 147 -10.03 -20.36 -19.60
C ARG A 147 -10.78 -21.71 -19.64
N GLN A 148 -11.00 -22.29 -18.48
CA GLN A 148 -11.76 -23.55 -18.31
C GLN A 148 -13.00 -23.25 -17.47
N THR A 149 -14.09 -23.93 -17.77
CA THR A 149 -15.30 -23.81 -16.94
C THR A 149 -15.04 -24.44 -15.56
N ILE A 150 -15.23 -23.63 -14.52
CA ILE A 150 -15.09 -24.06 -13.13
C ILE A 150 -16.49 -24.10 -12.52
N ALA A 151 -16.85 -25.24 -11.94
CA ALA A 151 -18.15 -25.38 -11.27
C ALA A 151 -18.30 -24.33 -10.15
N GLY A 152 -19.44 -23.65 -10.13
CA GLY A 152 -19.72 -22.59 -9.15
C GLY A 152 -19.22 -21.20 -9.53
N ILE A 153 -18.49 -21.01 -10.63
CA ILE A 153 -18.06 -19.72 -11.13
C ILE A 153 -18.81 -19.38 -12.41
N ASN A 154 -19.72 -18.39 -12.34
CA ASN A 154 -20.52 -17.94 -13.48
C ASN A 154 -19.79 -16.90 -14.35
N GLY A 155 -18.85 -16.16 -13.79
CA GLY A 155 -18.11 -15.11 -14.50
C GLY A 155 -17.00 -14.53 -13.63
N VAL A 156 -16.19 -13.70 -14.25
CA VAL A 156 -15.11 -12.95 -13.60
C VAL A 156 -15.28 -11.48 -13.96
N ILE A 157 -15.09 -10.60 -13.01
CA ILE A 157 -15.13 -9.15 -13.21
C ILE A 157 -13.76 -8.61 -12.83
N GLN A 158 -13.09 -7.96 -13.77
CA GLN A 158 -11.88 -7.18 -13.51
C GLN A 158 -12.28 -5.75 -13.21
N ILE A 159 -12.15 -5.33 -11.97
CA ILE A 159 -12.66 -4.05 -11.46
C ILE A 159 -11.77 -2.88 -11.89
N SER A 160 -10.46 -3.08 -11.84
CA SER A 160 -9.46 -2.04 -12.13
C SER A 160 -8.52 -2.45 -13.25
N ASN A 161 -7.76 -1.48 -13.74
CA ASN A 161 -6.65 -1.77 -14.65
C ASN A 161 -5.65 -2.72 -13.97
N SER A 162 -4.96 -3.54 -14.78
CA SER A 162 -3.85 -4.32 -14.26
C SER A 162 -2.71 -3.39 -13.78
N PHE A 163 -1.94 -3.84 -12.81
CA PHE A 163 -0.87 -3.06 -12.17
C PHE A 163 0.44 -3.84 -12.18
N ASP A 164 1.54 -3.19 -11.84
CA ASP A 164 2.90 -3.74 -11.80
C ASP A 164 3.44 -4.24 -13.15
N GLY A 165 2.80 -3.87 -14.27
CA GLY A 165 3.31 -4.17 -15.60
C GLY A 165 4.51 -3.27 -15.94
N VAL A 166 5.69 -3.86 -16.17
CA VAL A 166 6.90 -3.13 -16.56
C VAL A 166 7.28 -3.50 -17.99
N PRO A 167 7.57 -2.53 -18.89
CA PRO A 167 8.00 -2.81 -20.24
C PRO A 167 9.38 -3.48 -20.24
N ALA A 168 9.70 -4.19 -21.33
CA ALA A 168 11.03 -4.76 -21.50
C ALA A 168 12.10 -3.67 -21.44
N GLU A 169 13.10 -3.90 -20.62
CA GLU A 169 14.18 -2.93 -20.41
C GLU A 169 15.01 -2.73 -21.69
N SER A 170 15.31 -1.47 -22.03
CA SER A 170 16.21 -1.16 -23.15
C SER A 170 17.68 -1.50 -22.80
N ASN A 171 18.49 -1.80 -23.83
CA ASN A 171 19.91 -2.08 -23.63
C ASN A 171 20.70 -0.93 -22.97
N VAL A 172 20.25 0.30 -23.15
CA VAL A 172 20.86 1.49 -22.52
C VAL A 172 20.57 1.51 -21.04
N HIS A 173 19.31 1.28 -20.66
CA HIS A 173 18.89 1.21 -19.26
C HIS A 173 19.53 0.02 -18.55
N LEU A 174 19.58 -1.16 -19.21
CA LEU A 174 20.24 -2.35 -18.68
C LEU A 174 21.72 -2.10 -18.34
N ARG A 175 22.48 -1.45 -19.25
CA ARG A 175 23.89 -1.14 -18.99
C ARG A 175 24.09 -0.18 -17.83
N ARG A 176 23.23 0.85 -17.73
CA ARG A 176 23.26 1.79 -16.60
C ARG A 176 22.99 1.07 -15.29
N ARG A 177 21.91 0.31 -15.21
CA ARG A 177 21.53 -0.46 -14.04
C ARG A 177 22.59 -1.47 -13.60
N ILE A 178 23.21 -2.19 -14.56
CA ILE A 178 24.30 -3.12 -14.25
C ILE A 178 25.49 -2.36 -13.63
N SER A 179 25.88 -1.21 -14.19
CA SER A 179 27.00 -0.41 -13.66
C SER A 179 26.73 0.06 -12.22
N GLU A 180 25.52 0.55 -11.97
CA GLU A 180 25.07 0.98 -10.62
C GLU A 180 25.03 -0.20 -9.65
N ARG A 181 24.44 -1.33 -10.05
CA ARG A 181 24.36 -2.54 -9.24
C ARG A 181 25.71 -3.14 -8.86
N LEU A 182 26.69 -3.06 -9.76
CA LEU A 182 28.07 -3.47 -9.48
C LEU A 182 28.74 -2.55 -8.43
N ARG A 183 28.38 -1.25 -8.42
CA ARG A 183 28.89 -0.28 -7.47
C ARG A 183 28.31 -0.50 -6.07
N HIS A 184 27.00 -0.48 -5.92
CA HIS A 184 26.34 -0.55 -4.60
C HIS A 184 26.02 -1.98 -4.14
N LYS A 185 26.07 -2.99 -5.03
CA LYS A 185 25.84 -4.42 -4.72
C LYS A 185 24.55 -4.67 -3.93
N ASN A 186 23.47 -3.97 -4.27
CA ASN A 186 22.20 -3.98 -3.55
C ASN A 186 22.30 -3.55 -2.08
N ARG A 187 23.18 -2.64 -1.73
CA ARG A 187 23.31 -2.08 -0.40
C ARG A 187 23.19 -0.56 -0.45
N ALA A 188 22.41 0.00 0.43
CA ALA A 188 22.25 1.44 0.57
C ALA A 188 23.26 1.97 1.60
N LEU A 189 24.41 2.44 1.17
CA LEU A 189 25.50 2.92 2.01
C LEU A 189 25.77 4.41 1.84
N ALA A 190 25.83 4.87 0.59
CA ALA A 190 26.05 6.28 0.26
C ALA A 190 24.71 6.95 -0.14
N PRO A 191 24.56 8.28 0.03
CA PRO A 191 23.35 8.97 -0.37
C PRO A 191 22.88 8.65 -1.80
N LEU A 192 23.80 8.56 -2.73
CA LEU A 192 23.51 8.21 -4.12
C LEU A 192 22.97 6.77 -4.27
N ASP A 193 23.40 5.83 -3.43
CA ASP A 193 22.90 4.46 -3.50
C ASP A 193 21.40 4.40 -3.11
N TYR A 194 21.00 5.14 -2.08
CA TYR A 194 19.59 5.29 -1.69
C TYR A 194 18.77 5.87 -2.85
N GLU A 195 19.25 6.97 -3.46
CA GLU A 195 18.56 7.63 -4.57
C GLU A 195 18.37 6.66 -5.77
N MET A 196 19.41 5.94 -6.18
CA MET A 196 19.37 5.05 -7.34
C MET A 196 18.52 3.80 -7.10
N LEU A 197 18.61 3.21 -5.90
CA LEU A 197 17.79 2.03 -5.54
C LEU A 197 16.31 2.36 -5.55
N ILE A 198 15.92 3.53 -5.04
CA ILE A 198 14.52 3.97 -5.03
C ILE A 198 14.02 4.23 -6.46
N LEU A 199 14.79 4.95 -7.28
CA LEU A 199 14.42 5.23 -8.68
C LEU A 199 14.32 3.96 -9.53
N GLU A 200 15.12 2.92 -9.22
CA GLU A 200 15.03 1.62 -9.90
C GLU A 200 13.78 0.83 -9.49
N ALA A 201 13.46 0.83 -8.17
CA ALA A 201 12.40 0.00 -7.62
C ALA A 201 11.00 0.62 -7.74
N PHE A 202 10.90 1.95 -7.76
CA PHE A 202 9.63 2.69 -7.77
C PHE A 202 9.51 3.59 -9.00
N PRO A 203 8.99 3.08 -10.14
CA PRO A 203 8.87 3.86 -11.38
C PRO A 203 7.98 5.10 -11.27
N GLN A 204 7.08 5.14 -10.28
CA GLN A 204 6.23 6.31 -9.99
C GLN A 204 6.99 7.47 -9.37
N VAL A 205 8.22 7.26 -8.90
CA VAL A 205 9.06 8.32 -8.33
C VAL A 205 9.78 9.06 -9.44
N TYR A 206 9.52 10.36 -9.55
CA TYR A 206 10.19 11.24 -10.49
C TYR A 206 11.59 11.67 -10.02
N LYS A 207 11.69 12.05 -8.74
CA LYS A 207 12.92 12.57 -8.16
C LYS A 207 13.07 12.14 -6.72
N VAL A 208 14.28 11.82 -6.33
CA VAL A 208 14.67 11.48 -4.96
C VAL A 208 15.83 12.36 -4.53
N LYS A 209 15.83 12.75 -3.26
CA LYS A 209 16.99 13.37 -2.63
C LYS A 209 17.25 12.77 -1.26
N CYS A 210 18.46 12.31 -1.06
CA CYS A 210 18.91 11.69 0.20
C CYS A 210 19.83 12.65 0.96
N PHE A 211 19.49 12.88 2.22
CA PHE A 211 20.26 13.73 3.16
C PHE A 211 20.80 12.87 4.30
N ALA A 212 22.10 12.70 4.33
CA ALA A 212 22.77 11.99 5.42
C ALA A 212 22.87 12.86 6.67
N ASN A 213 22.74 12.21 7.85
CA ASN A 213 22.79 12.83 9.16
C ASN A 213 21.73 13.93 9.38
N LEU A 214 20.59 13.79 8.70
CA LEU A 214 19.48 14.71 8.82
C LEU A 214 18.22 13.96 9.23
N ARG A 215 17.38 14.62 10.03
CA ARG A 215 16.00 14.20 10.33
C ARG A 215 15.05 15.38 10.16
N SER A 216 13.77 15.12 10.06
CA SER A 216 12.71 16.10 9.87
C SER A 216 12.37 16.94 11.11
N ASP A 217 13.29 17.07 12.05
CA ASP A 217 13.08 17.85 13.26
C ASP A 217 13.54 19.30 13.03
N PRO A 218 12.62 20.29 13.04
CA PRO A 218 12.98 21.69 12.80
C PRO A 218 13.91 22.27 13.90
N VAL A 219 13.91 21.69 15.11
CA VAL A 219 14.71 22.18 16.24
C VAL A 219 16.11 21.58 16.22
N GLN A 220 16.25 20.30 15.86
CA GLN A 220 17.53 19.61 15.78
C GLN A 220 17.61 18.80 14.48
N PRO A 221 17.80 19.46 13.33
CA PRO A 221 17.82 18.76 12.06
C PRO A 221 19.04 17.85 11.88
N VAL A 222 20.18 18.19 12.48
CA VAL A 222 21.41 17.37 12.37
C VAL A 222 21.40 16.27 13.41
N SER A 223 21.36 15.02 12.94
CA SER A 223 21.32 13.83 13.79
C SER A 223 22.16 12.70 13.18
N PRO A 224 23.38 12.43 13.72
CA PRO A 224 24.20 11.32 13.23
C PRO A 224 23.46 9.98 13.28
N GLY A 225 23.64 9.16 12.23
CA GLY A 225 22.97 7.87 12.10
C GLY A 225 21.52 7.95 11.58
N HIS A 226 21.04 9.15 11.24
CA HIS A 226 19.75 9.32 10.59
C HIS A 226 19.94 9.66 9.10
N VAL A 227 19.03 9.18 8.27
CA VAL A 227 18.96 9.47 6.84
C VAL A 227 17.55 9.94 6.53
N LEU A 228 17.46 11.16 6.01
CA LEU A 228 16.21 11.71 5.50
C LEU A 228 16.18 11.58 3.99
N ILE A 229 15.13 10.97 3.45
CA ILE A 229 14.90 10.78 2.03
C ILE A 229 13.63 11.54 1.65
N VAL A 230 13.76 12.46 0.70
CA VAL A 230 12.61 13.19 0.15
C VAL A 230 12.33 12.67 -1.25
N VAL A 231 11.08 12.27 -1.49
CA VAL A 231 10.63 11.67 -2.75
C VAL A 231 9.55 12.54 -3.41
N VAL A 232 9.67 12.74 -4.71
CA VAL A 232 8.72 13.54 -5.52
C VAL A 232 8.09 12.61 -6.54
N PRO A 233 6.75 12.49 -6.63
CA PRO A 233 6.08 11.70 -7.65
C PRO A 233 6.17 12.35 -9.04
N HIS A 234 5.91 11.55 -10.07
CA HIS A 234 5.64 12.10 -11.40
C HIS A 234 4.39 12.97 -11.35
N PRO A 235 4.39 14.16 -11.97
CA PRO A 235 3.18 14.93 -12.14
C PRO A 235 2.21 14.13 -13.03
N ASP A 236 0.94 14.06 -12.66
CA ASP A 236 -0.09 13.37 -13.44
C ASP A 236 -0.29 14.08 -14.79
N PRO A 237 -0.09 13.38 -15.94
CA PRO A 237 -0.21 13.99 -17.26
C PRO A 237 -1.66 14.29 -17.67
N ILE A 238 -2.68 13.80 -16.95
CA ILE A 238 -4.10 13.83 -17.34
C ILE A 238 -4.98 14.53 -16.27
N GLY A 239 -4.46 14.76 -15.06
CA GLY A 239 -5.18 15.44 -13.99
C GLY A 239 -5.13 16.97 -14.12
N GLU A 240 -6.00 17.66 -13.39
CA GLU A 240 -5.81 19.08 -13.08
C GLU A 240 -4.38 19.24 -12.58
N GLN A 241 -3.62 20.17 -13.17
CA GLN A 241 -2.21 20.38 -12.87
C GLN A 241 -2.03 20.58 -11.36
N ASP A 242 -1.79 19.48 -10.65
CA ASP A 242 -1.36 19.57 -9.27
C ASP A 242 0.12 19.95 -9.27
N TYR A 243 0.36 21.22 -9.02
CA TYR A 243 1.72 21.78 -8.96
C TYR A 243 2.51 21.29 -7.74
N GLN A 244 1.86 20.58 -6.82
CA GLN A 244 2.42 20.06 -5.58
C GLN A 244 2.09 18.57 -5.40
N PRO A 245 2.63 17.67 -6.26
CA PRO A 245 2.30 16.25 -6.17
C PRO A 245 2.88 15.62 -4.91
N TYR A 246 2.06 14.79 -4.23
CA TYR A 246 2.43 14.07 -3.02
C TYR A 246 2.19 12.58 -3.20
N PHE A 247 3.03 11.77 -2.56
CA PHE A 247 2.75 10.35 -2.37
C PHE A 247 1.80 10.13 -1.20
N ASP A 248 0.94 9.13 -1.32
CA ASP A 248 0.12 8.61 -0.24
C ASP A 248 0.98 7.90 0.83
N GLY A 249 0.41 7.71 2.02
CA GLY A 249 1.11 7.10 3.15
C GLY A 249 1.59 5.69 2.88
N HIS A 250 0.84 4.90 2.10
CA HIS A 250 1.23 3.56 1.71
C HIS A 250 2.51 3.55 0.86
N THR A 251 2.61 4.41 -0.13
CA THR A 251 3.80 4.50 -1.00
C THR A 251 5.03 4.94 -0.21
N ILE A 252 4.89 5.94 0.67
CA ILE A 252 5.97 6.40 1.57
C ILE A 252 6.46 5.24 2.46
N LEU A 253 5.53 4.49 3.07
CA LEU A 253 5.87 3.35 3.91
C LEU A 253 6.57 2.24 3.12
N SER A 254 6.06 1.92 1.93
CA SER A 254 6.66 0.90 1.04
C SER A 254 8.08 1.26 0.64
N ILE A 255 8.35 2.53 0.32
CA ILE A 255 9.70 3.02 0.02
C ILE A 255 10.59 2.90 1.27
N LYS A 256 10.10 3.29 2.45
CA LYS A 256 10.84 3.20 3.71
C LYS A 256 11.23 1.75 4.01
N GLU A 257 10.28 0.82 3.96
CA GLU A 257 10.53 -0.61 4.21
C GLU A 257 11.53 -1.21 3.22
N PHE A 258 11.38 -0.90 1.94
CA PHE A 258 12.30 -1.35 0.90
C PHE A 258 13.73 -0.89 1.17
N VAL A 259 13.93 0.38 1.48
CA VAL A 259 15.26 0.95 1.71
C VAL A 259 15.83 0.47 3.04
N GLN A 260 15.01 0.34 4.07
CA GLN A 260 15.43 -0.18 5.39
C GLN A 260 15.99 -1.60 5.28
N ALA A 261 15.40 -2.45 4.42
CA ALA A 261 15.89 -3.80 4.17
C ALA A 261 17.28 -3.85 3.48
N LEU A 262 17.68 -2.77 2.80
CA LEU A 262 18.96 -2.67 2.08
C LEU A 262 20.02 -1.85 2.83
N ALA A 263 19.61 -1.11 3.85
CA ALA A 263 20.45 -0.25 4.67
C ALA A 263 21.09 -1.01 5.84
N PRO A 264 22.18 -0.50 6.43
CA PRO A 264 22.71 -1.02 7.69
C PRO A 264 21.68 -0.90 8.82
N GLU A 265 21.57 -1.91 9.66
CA GLU A 265 20.58 -2.01 10.75
C GLU A 265 20.64 -0.82 11.75
N ALA A 266 21.83 -0.23 11.93
CA ALA A 266 22.03 0.90 12.83
C ALA A 266 21.52 2.25 12.27
N VAL A 267 21.16 2.32 10.98
CA VAL A 267 20.72 3.55 10.33
C VAL A 267 19.22 3.70 10.49
N LYS A 268 18.79 4.86 10.98
CA LYS A 268 17.37 5.24 11.07
C LYS A 268 16.97 6.03 9.82
N ILE A 269 15.99 5.52 9.08
CA ILE A 269 15.55 6.08 7.83
C ILE A 269 14.18 6.73 8.00
N ALA A 270 14.07 7.98 7.57
CA ALA A 270 12.81 8.68 7.35
C ALA A 270 12.61 8.92 5.85
N VAL A 271 11.42 8.63 5.36
CA VAL A 271 11.00 8.94 3.97
C VAL A 271 9.83 9.88 4.04
N GLU A 272 9.91 10.99 3.32
CA GLU A 272 8.93 12.07 3.41
C GLU A 272 8.59 12.64 2.04
N ASN A 273 7.42 13.24 1.99
CA ASN A 273 7.02 14.08 0.86
C ASN A 273 7.79 15.41 0.87
N PRO A 274 7.92 16.08 -0.28
CA PRO A 274 8.56 17.39 -0.36
C PRO A 274 7.72 18.46 0.34
N LEU A 275 8.40 19.44 0.94
CA LEU A 275 7.77 20.69 1.35
C LEU A 275 7.91 21.68 0.20
N TYR A 276 6.79 22.11 -0.35
CA TYR A 276 6.75 23.08 -1.45
C TYR A 276 6.66 24.50 -0.94
N GLU A 277 7.47 25.40 -1.54
CA GLU A 277 7.40 26.83 -1.30
C GLU A 277 7.02 27.56 -2.59
N GLU A 278 6.10 28.50 -2.51
CA GLU A 278 5.64 29.28 -3.63
C GLU A 278 6.62 30.41 -3.91
N ILE A 279 7.19 30.46 -5.12
CA ILE A 279 8.12 31.50 -5.54
C ILE A 279 7.41 32.48 -6.47
N GLN A 280 7.28 33.75 -6.05
CA GLN A 280 6.76 34.80 -6.88
C GLN A 280 7.89 35.57 -7.57
N VAL A 281 7.92 35.50 -8.91
CA VAL A 281 8.87 36.30 -9.72
C VAL A 281 8.19 37.58 -10.21
N ARG A 282 8.73 38.73 -9.82
CA ARG A 282 8.29 40.03 -10.34
C ARG A 282 9.34 40.55 -11.32
N CYS A 283 8.97 40.70 -12.58
CA CYS A 283 9.81 41.28 -13.63
C CYS A 283 9.27 42.64 -14.03
N ALA A 284 10.08 43.69 -13.99
CA ALA A 284 9.79 44.97 -14.62
C ALA A 284 10.37 44.93 -16.03
N VAL A 285 9.52 45.20 -17.04
CA VAL A 285 9.90 45.36 -18.46
C VAL A 285 10.01 46.81 -18.78
#